data_ac9888a81cdd310e1f30d209946948d7
#
_entry.id   ac9888a81cdd310e1f30d209946948d7
#
_cell.length_a   1.000
_cell.length_b   1.000
_cell.length_c   1.000
_cell.angle_alpha   90.00
_cell.angle_beta   90.00
_cell.angle_gamma   90.00
#
_symmetry.space_group_name_H-M   'P 1'
#
loop_
_entity.id
_entity.type
_entity.pdbx_description
1 polymer ?
#
loop_
_entity_poly.entity_id
_entity_poly.type
_entity_poly.pdbx_seq_one_letter_code
_entity_poly.pdbx_strand_id
1 'polypeptide(L)'
;FTLAPMIAFTSLLLAFAIVPVSPTWAVSDLNIGILFFLMMAGLAVYAVLFAGWSSNNKYSLLGAMRASAQTLSYEVFIGLSLMGVVMQADSFNMQAIVESQAHVWNVIPQFFGFVTFAIAGVAVCHRHPFDQPEAEQELADGYHIEYSGMKFGLFFVGEYIGIVTVSALIVTLFFGGWQGPFLPPFIWFALKTAFFMMMFILRSEE
;
A
#
# COMPACT_ATOMS: atom_id res chain seq x y z
N PHE A 1 -18.40 -2.92 -14.67
CA PHE A 1 -17.50 -4.05 -14.93
C PHE A 1 -16.13 -3.61 -15.48
N THR A 2 -16.07 -2.75 -16.50
CA THR A 2 -14.80 -2.25 -17.06
C THR A 2 -14.15 -1.14 -16.24
N LEU A 3 -14.93 -0.36 -15.51
CA LEU A 3 -14.43 0.74 -14.68
C LEU A 3 -13.70 0.27 -13.41
N ALA A 4 -14.12 -0.85 -12.83
CA ALA A 4 -13.55 -1.34 -11.58
C ALA A 4 -12.03 -1.59 -11.67
N PRO A 5 -11.50 -2.39 -12.62
CA PRO A 5 -10.06 -2.58 -12.73
C PRO A 5 -9.30 -1.28 -13.08
N MET A 6 -9.91 -0.37 -13.83
CA MET A 6 -9.31 0.93 -14.13
C MET A 6 -9.17 1.80 -12.87
N ILE A 7 -10.20 1.85 -12.03
CA ILE A 7 -10.15 2.60 -10.77
C ILE A 7 -9.12 1.99 -9.83
N ALA A 8 -9.08 0.66 -9.70
CA ALA A 8 -8.09 -0.02 -8.86
C ALA A 8 -6.67 0.31 -9.30
N PHE A 9 -6.36 0.15 -10.57
CA PHE A 9 -5.04 0.42 -11.12
C PHE A 9 -4.64 1.90 -10.97
N THR A 10 -5.53 2.83 -11.36
CA THR A 10 -5.22 4.27 -11.31
C THR A 10 -5.07 4.80 -9.89
N SER A 11 -5.88 4.34 -8.93
CA SER A 11 -5.78 4.76 -7.54
C SER A 11 -4.46 4.32 -6.90
N LEU A 12 -4.04 3.08 -7.13
CA LEU A 12 -2.76 2.56 -6.61
C LEU A 12 -1.55 3.23 -7.28
N LEU A 13 -1.63 3.51 -8.58
CA LEU A 13 -0.58 4.21 -9.30
C LEU A 13 -0.43 5.66 -8.81
N LEU A 14 -1.54 6.36 -8.55
CA LEU A 14 -1.54 7.69 -7.96
C LEU A 14 -1.04 7.69 -6.50
N ALA A 15 -1.36 6.66 -5.74
CA ALA A 15 -0.82 6.47 -4.40
C ALA A 15 0.70 6.33 -4.42
N PHE A 16 1.26 5.60 -5.38
CA PHE A 16 2.71 5.48 -5.55
C PHE A 16 3.38 6.78 -6.00
N ALA A 17 2.71 7.59 -6.81
CA ALA A 17 3.26 8.85 -7.34
C ALA A 17 3.66 9.88 -6.27
N ILE A 18 3.14 9.76 -5.05
CA ILE A 18 3.44 10.67 -3.93
C ILE A 18 4.73 10.29 -3.20
N VAL A 19 5.20 9.06 -3.37
CA VAL A 19 6.40 8.57 -2.68
C VAL A 19 7.64 9.29 -3.24
N PRO A 20 8.36 10.07 -2.42
CA PRO A 20 9.56 10.76 -2.85
C PRO A 20 10.72 9.76 -2.94
N VAL A 21 11.27 9.61 -4.12
CA VAL A 21 12.38 8.68 -4.39
C VAL A 21 13.75 9.30 -4.13
N SER A 22 13.84 10.63 -4.30
CA SER A 22 15.07 11.41 -4.13
C SER A 22 14.72 12.84 -3.68
N PRO A 23 15.64 13.57 -3.06
CA PRO A 23 15.40 14.97 -2.67
C PRO A 23 15.01 15.88 -3.84
N THR A 24 15.49 15.55 -5.04
CA THR A 24 15.27 16.33 -6.28
C THR A 24 14.25 15.70 -7.21
N TRP A 25 13.82 14.48 -6.95
CA TRP A 25 12.94 13.73 -7.84
C TRP A 25 11.78 13.11 -7.07
N ALA A 26 10.68 13.82 -7.04
CA ALA A 26 9.36 13.34 -6.67
C ALA A 26 8.42 13.59 -7.84
N VAL A 27 7.53 12.65 -8.13
CA VAL A 27 6.53 12.80 -9.20
C VAL A 27 5.53 13.89 -8.80
N SER A 28 5.16 13.93 -7.52
CA SER A 28 4.27 14.93 -6.95
C SER A 28 4.69 15.25 -5.51
N ASP A 29 5.00 16.51 -5.25
CA ASP A 29 5.28 17.00 -3.90
C ASP A 29 4.04 17.73 -3.38
N LEU A 30 3.25 17.02 -2.57
CA LEU A 30 2.04 17.55 -1.97
C LEU A 30 2.26 17.82 -0.48
N ASN A 31 1.89 19.03 -0.03
CA ASN A 31 1.92 19.37 1.39
C ASN A 31 1.06 18.45 2.27
N ILE A 32 0.08 17.77 1.68
CA ILE A 32 -0.85 16.83 2.31
C ILE A 32 -0.66 15.39 1.78
N GLY A 33 0.58 15.00 1.46
CA GLY A 33 0.89 13.72 0.79
C GLY A 33 0.32 12.51 1.51
N ILE A 34 0.43 12.42 2.83
CA ILE A 34 -0.14 11.31 3.63
C ILE A 34 -1.66 11.22 3.49
N LEU A 35 -2.37 12.35 3.56
CA LEU A 35 -3.83 12.37 3.43
C LEU A 35 -4.26 11.95 2.03
N PHE A 36 -3.52 12.36 1.00
CA PHE A 36 -3.78 11.94 -0.36
C PHE A 36 -3.57 10.44 -0.54
N PHE A 37 -2.51 9.86 0.07
CA PHE A 37 -2.31 8.41 0.09
C PHE A 37 -3.52 7.67 0.68
N LEU A 38 -3.99 8.08 1.87
CA LEU A 38 -5.15 7.46 2.51
C LEU A 38 -6.42 7.59 1.65
N MET A 39 -6.62 8.73 0.99
CA MET A 39 -7.73 8.92 0.07
C MET A 39 -7.67 7.96 -1.13
N MET A 40 -6.48 7.76 -1.71
CA MET A 40 -6.31 6.86 -2.84
C MET A 40 -6.46 5.39 -2.43
N ALA A 41 -5.98 5.01 -1.24
CA ALA A 41 -6.19 3.68 -0.68
C ALA A 41 -7.68 3.38 -0.51
N GLY A 42 -8.44 4.28 0.11
CA GLY A 42 -9.90 4.15 0.23
C GLY A 42 -10.62 4.06 -1.12
N LEU A 43 -10.14 4.77 -2.15
CA LEU A 43 -10.71 4.65 -3.50
C LEU A 43 -10.49 3.26 -4.10
N ALA A 44 -9.36 2.61 -3.82
CA ALA A 44 -9.09 1.24 -4.26
C ALA A 44 -10.09 0.23 -3.66
N VAL A 45 -10.54 0.43 -2.41
CA VAL A 45 -11.59 -0.40 -1.78
C VAL A 45 -12.90 -0.35 -2.56
N TYR A 46 -13.31 0.85 -2.99
CA TYR A 46 -14.52 0.98 -3.82
C TYR A 46 -14.38 0.26 -5.17
N ALA A 47 -13.20 0.23 -5.76
CA ALA A 47 -12.96 -0.52 -6.99
C ALA A 47 -13.24 -2.01 -6.82
N VAL A 48 -12.80 -2.61 -5.71
CA VAL A 48 -13.07 -4.02 -5.37
C VAL A 48 -14.57 -4.26 -5.16
N LEU A 49 -15.28 -3.38 -4.44
CA LEU A 49 -16.74 -3.47 -4.27
C LEU A 49 -17.47 -3.42 -5.61
N PHE A 50 -17.10 -2.49 -6.50
CA PHE A 50 -17.69 -2.39 -7.83
C PHE A 50 -17.37 -3.62 -8.69
N ALA A 51 -16.21 -4.22 -8.52
CA ALA A 51 -15.85 -5.45 -9.22
C ALA A 51 -16.81 -6.59 -8.84
N GLY A 52 -16.98 -6.85 -7.55
CA GLY A 52 -17.88 -7.90 -7.08
C GLY A 52 -19.35 -7.65 -7.42
N TRP A 53 -19.80 -6.41 -7.27
CA TRP A 53 -21.20 -6.05 -7.59
C TRP A 53 -21.50 -6.17 -9.08
N SER A 54 -20.61 -5.72 -9.94
CA SER A 54 -20.82 -5.73 -11.40
C SER A 54 -20.69 -7.11 -12.03
N SER A 55 -20.09 -8.07 -11.33
CA SER A 55 -19.92 -9.46 -11.79
C SER A 55 -21.24 -10.27 -11.78
N ASN A 56 -22.27 -9.77 -11.11
CA ASN A 56 -23.59 -10.44 -11.00
C ASN A 56 -23.51 -11.90 -10.52
N ASN A 57 -22.48 -12.21 -9.73
CA ASN A 57 -22.24 -13.52 -9.15
C ASN A 57 -22.19 -13.41 -7.62
N LYS A 58 -22.94 -14.30 -6.92
CA LYS A 58 -23.00 -14.29 -5.46
C LYS A 58 -21.67 -14.53 -4.79
N TYR A 59 -20.81 -15.36 -5.35
CA TYR A 59 -19.48 -15.65 -4.80
C TYR A 59 -18.54 -14.45 -4.98
N SER A 60 -18.56 -13.82 -6.13
CA SER A 60 -17.80 -12.60 -6.41
C SER A 60 -18.21 -11.47 -5.49
N LEU A 61 -19.52 -11.29 -5.25
CA LEU A 61 -20.02 -10.26 -4.33
C LEU A 61 -19.58 -10.53 -2.89
N LEU A 62 -19.68 -11.79 -2.42
CA LEU A 62 -19.22 -12.15 -1.07
C LEU A 62 -17.71 -11.97 -0.91
N GLY A 63 -16.89 -12.34 -1.90
CA GLY A 63 -15.46 -12.09 -1.93
C GLY A 63 -15.12 -10.60 -1.84
N ALA A 64 -15.78 -9.77 -2.66
CA ALA A 64 -15.62 -8.32 -2.62
C ALA A 64 -16.01 -7.70 -1.27
N MET A 65 -17.09 -8.15 -0.65
CA MET A 65 -17.51 -7.70 0.68
C MET A 65 -16.47 -8.07 1.75
N ARG A 66 -15.93 -9.28 1.74
CA ARG A 66 -14.87 -9.72 2.66
C ARG A 66 -13.59 -8.91 2.46
N ALA A 67 -13.13 -8.74 1.21
CA ALA A 67 -11.97 -7.94 0.86
C ALA A 67 -12.11 -6.50 1.35
N SER A 68 -13.23 -5.87 1.06
CA SER A 68 -13.49 -4.48 1.45
C SER A 68 -13.56 -4.29 2.97
N ALA A 69 -14.21 -5.21 3.69
CA ALA A 69 -14.29 -5.15 5.14
C ALA A 69 -12.90 -5.31 5.79
N GLN A 70 -12.08 -6.21 5.27
CA GLN A 70 -10.71 -6.39 5.72
C GLN A 70 -9.89 -5.12 5.47
N THR A 71 -9.85 -4.62 4.24
CA THR A 71 -9.05 -3.45 3.86
C THR A 71 -9.44 -2.22 4.66
N LEU A 72 -10.75 -1.91 4.78
CA LEU A 72 -11.24 -0.79 5.60
C LEU A 72 -10.82 -0.91 7.06
N SER A 73 -10.88 -2.10 7.64
CA SER A 73 -10.46 -2.31 9.03
C SER A 73 -8.97 -2.04 9.22
N TYR A 74 -8.13 -2.52 8.31
CA TYR A 74 -6.67 -2.31 8.41
C TYR A 74 -6.23 -0.92 7.99
N GLU A 75 -6.98 -0.21 7.13
CA GLU A 75 -6.73 1.22 6.84
C GLU A 75 -6.79 2.10 8.09
N VAL A 76 -7.67 1.79 9.04
CA VAL A 76 -7.72 2.51 10.31
C VAL A 76 -6.41 2.36 11.08
N PHE A 77 -5.84 1.14 11.14
CA PHE A 77 -4.56 0.90 11.80
C PHE A 77 -3.39 1.59 11.08
N ILE A 78 -3.40 1.57 9.75
CA ILE A 78 -2.44 2.33 8.92
C ILE A 78 -2.55 3.81 9.25
N GLY A 79 -3.75 4.39 9.23
CA GLY A 79 -3.98 5.79 9.53
C GLY A 79 -3.49 6.20 10.92
N LEU A 80 -3.77 5.40 11.94
CA LEU A 80 -3.32 5.66 13.32
C LEU A 80 -1.78 5.61 13.44
N SER A 81 -1.13 4.64 12.80
CA SER A 81 0.33 4.55 12.80
C SER A 81 0.99 5.72 12.07
N LEU A 82 0.38 6.18 10.96
CA LEU A 82 0.82 7.36 10.22
C LEU A 82 0.70 8.65 11.05
N MET A 83 -0.37 8.79 11.84
CA MET A 83 -0.53 9.96 12.71
C MET A 83 0.59 10.07 13.73
N GLY A 84 1.12 8.97 14.26
CA GLY A 84 2.29 8.99 15.14
C GLY A 84 3.53 9.59 14.46
N VAL A 85 3.78 9.23 13.21
CA VAL A 85 4.88 9.81 12.42
C VAL A 85 4.65 11.28 12.09
N VAL A 86 3.42 11.66 11.74
CA VAL A 86 3.04 13.05 11.46
C VAL A 86 3.23 13.93 12.70
N MET A 87 2.82 13.46 13.87
CA MET A 87 3.02 14.20 15.14
C MET A 87 4.49 14.44 15.46
N GLN A 88 5.37 13.52 15.09
CA GLN A 88 6.81 13.66 15.32
C GLN A 88 7.47 14.59 14.29
N ALA A 89 7.02 14.57 13.04
CA ALA A 89 7.57 15.39 11.96
C ALA A 89 6.91 16.78 11.86
N ASP A 90 5.78 16.97 12.54
CA ASP A 90 4.92 18.20 12.48
C ASP A 90 4.54 18.59 11.04
N SER A 91 4.42 17.59 10.14
CA SER A 91 4.11 17.80 8.73
C SER A 91 3.41 16.59 8.11
N PHE A 92 2.50 16.85 7.15
CA PHE A 92 1.90 15.84 6.29
C PHE A 92 2.67 15.64 4.96
N ASN A 93 3.70 16.43 4.73
CA ASN A 93 4.53 16.34 3.54
C ASN A 93 5.54 15.20 3.69
N MET A 94 5.58 14.32 2.70
CA MET A 94 6.48 13.15 2.70
C MET A 94 7.96 13.52 2.70
N GLN A 95 8.35 14.59 1.99
CA GLN A 95 9.75 15.06 1.97
C GLN A 95 10.18 15.60 3.33
N ALA A 96 9.34 16.43 3.95
CA ALA A 96 9.60 16.96 5.29
C ALA A 96 9.75 15.85 6.34
N ILE A 97 8.96 14.78 6.23
CA ILE A 97 9.08 13.61 7.11
C ILE A 97 10.43 12.90 6.92
N VAL A 98 10.91 12.76 5.69
CA VAL A 98 12.23 12.16 5.44
C VAL A 98 13.34 13.05 5.99
N GLU A 99 13.25 14.36 5.79
CA GLU A 99 14.24 15.33 6.30
C GLU A 99 14.29 15.35 7.84
N SER A 100 13.15 15.22 8.52
CA SER A 100 13.08 15.15 9.98
C SER A 100 13.83 13.95 10.56
N GLN A 101 14.02 12.89 9.77
CA GLN A 101 14.72 11.66 10.17
C GLN A 101 16.25 11.73 10.00
N ALA A 102 16.83 12.89 9.69
CA ALA A 102 18.25 13.05 9.43
C ALA A 102 19.15 12.61 10.60
N HIS A 103 18.69 12.72 11.83
CA HIS A 103 19.44 12.34 13.04
C HIS A 103 19.04 10.99 13.60
N VAL A 104 17.74 10.69 13.63
CA VAL A 104 17.20 9.45 14.20
C VAL A 104 16.07 8.96 13.29
N TRP A 105 16.15 7.70 12.89
CA TRP A 105 15.09 7.06 12.11
C TRP A 105 13.85 6.85 12.97
N ASN A 106 12.67 7.12 12.41
CA ASN A 106 11.40 7.02 13.11
C ASN A 106 11.08 5.60 13.62
N VAL A 107 11.74 4.58 13.09
CA VAL A 107 11.58 3.20 13.57
C VAL A 107 11.97 3.04 15.04
N ILE A 108 12.89 3.86 15.56
CA ILE A 108 13.33 3.78 16.97
C ILE A 108 12.27 4.36 17.92
N PRO A 109 11.87 5.64 17.79
CA PRO A 109 10.87 6.23 18.69
C PRO A 109 9.45 5.73 18.40
N GLN A 110 9.14 5.29 17.18
CA GLN A 110 7.82 4.82 16.72
C GLN A 110 7.82 3.31 16.42
N PHE A 111 8.55 2.50 17.20
CA PHE A 111 8.66 1.06 16.96
C PHE A 111 7.30 0.35 16.88
N PHE A 112 6.39 0.63 17.81
CA PHE A 112 5.05 0.05 17.78
C PHE A 112 4.23 0.52 16.59
N GLY A 113 4.37 1.79 16.19
CA GLY A 113 3.76 2.33 14.98
C GLY A 113 4.27 1.61 13.72
N PHE A 114 5.57 1.36 13.64
CA PHE A 114 6.17 0.58 12.54
C PHE A 114 5.62 -0.85 12.48
N VAL A 115 5.58 -1.56 13.60
CA VAL A 115 5.04 -2.94 13.66
C VAL A 115 3.57 -2.97 13.25
N THR A 116 2.76 -2.04 13.75
CA THR A 116 1.35 -1.93 13.40
C THR A 116 1.18 -1.64 11.90
N PHE A 117 1.96 -0.70 11.36
CA PHE A 117 1.94 -0.36 9.94
C PHE A 117 2.35 -1.55 9.06
N ALA A 118 3.42 -2.28 9.44
CA ALA A 118 3.90 -3.43 8.68
C ALA A 118 2.85 -4.56 8.62
N ILE A 119 2.24 -4.90 9.77
CA ILE A 119 1.19 -5.93 9.84
C ILE A 119 -0.05 -5.50 9.03
N ALA A 120 -0.50 -4.27 9.21
CA ALA A 120 -1.64 -3.74 8.48
C ALA A 120 -1.37 -3.65 6.96
N GLY A 121 -0.13 -3.32 6.58
CA GLY A 121 0.32 -3.31 5.18
C GLY A 121 0.24 -4.69 4.52
N VAL A 122 0.68 -5.76 5.21
CA VAL A 122 0.51 -7.15 4.73
C VAL A 122 -0.97 -7.46 4.52
N ALA A 123 -1.82 -7.07 5.48
CA ALA A 123 -3.25 -7.36 5.42
C ALA A 123 -3.98 -6.60 4.30
N VAL A 124 -3.59 -5.36 4.02
CA VAL A 124 -4.15 -4.55 2.92
C VAL A 124 -3.69 -5.07 1.55
N CYS A 125 -2.49 -5.66 1.47
CA CYS A 125 -1.99 -6.31 0.26
C CYS A 125 -2.54 -7.73 0.07
N HIS A 126 -3.52 -8.18 0.86
CA HIS A 126 -4.13 -9.52 0.81
C HIS A 126 -3.12 -10.67 0.77
N ARG A 127 -1.97 -10.52 1.45
CA ARG A 127 -0.93 -11.56 1.48
C ARG A 127 -1.07 -12.45 2.71
N HIS A 128 -0.60 -13.69 2.57
CA HIS A 128 -0.63 -14.65 3.67
C HIS A 128 -0.03 -14.06 4.96
N PRO A 129 -0.69 -14.19 6.14
CA PRO A 129 -1.86 -15.02 6.49
C PRO A 129 -3.23 -14.32 6.32
N PHE A 130 -3.32 -13.17 5.68
CA PHE A 130 -4.55 -12.37 5.55
C PHE A 130 -5.23 -12.52 4.18
N ASP A 131 -5.07 -13.68 3.53
CA ASP A 131 -5.59 -13.99 2.19
C ASP A 131 -7.01 -14.58 2.21
N GLN A 132 -7.85 -14.11 3.12
CA GLN A 132 -9.25 -14.57 3.24
C GLN A 132 -10.16 -14.19 2.05
N PRO A 133 -9.97 -13.05 1.38
CA PRO A 133 -10.84 -12.65 0.28
C PRO A 133 -10.70 -13.49 -0.98
N GLU A 134 -9.53 -14.10 -1.18
CA GLU A 134 -9.15 -14.87 -2.37
C GLU A 134 -9.06 -16.38 -2.11
N ALA A 135 -9.53 -16.83 -0.94
CA ALA A 135 -9.48 -18.23 -0.55
C ALA A 135 -10.21 -19.13 -1.59
N GLU A 136 -9.45 -19.76 -2.46
CA GLU A 136 -9.96 -20.63 -3.55
C GLU A 136 -10.90 -21.73 -3.06
N GLN A 137 -10.64 -22.24 -1.85
CA GLN A 137 -11.41 -23.33 -1.25
C GLN A 137 -12.84 -22.92 -0.87
N GLU A 138 -13.09 -21.64 -0.55
CA GLU A 138 -14.38 -21.15 -0.07
C GLU A 138 -15.12 -20.31 -1.11
N LEU A 139 -14.42 -19.48 -1.87
CA LEU A 139 -14.99 -18.43 -2.73
C LEU A 139 -14.58 -18.54 -4.21
N ALA A 140 -13.90 -19.62 -4.61
CA ALA A 140 -13.51 -19.88 -6.00
C ALA A 140 -12.89 -18.63 -6.67
N ASP A 141 -11.79 -18.10 -6.14
CA ASP A 141 -11.06 -16.91 -6.62
C ASP A 141 -11.66 -15.53 -6.23
N GLY A 142 -12.66 -15.49 -5.37
CA GLY A 142 -13.17 -14.25 -4.81
C GLY A 142 -13.80 -13.30 -5.85
N TYR A 143 -13.44 -12.01 -5.81
CA TYR A 143 -14.01 -10.99 -6.71
C TYR A 143 -13.48 -11.05 -8.15
N HIS A 144 -12.42 -11.83 -8.42
CA HIS A 144 -11.79 -11.97 -9.74
C HIS A 144 -12.46 -12.99 -10.66
N ILE A 145 -13.37 -13.85 -10.18
CA ILE A 145 -13.96 -15.00 -10.88
C ILE A 145 -14.42 -14.69 -12.32
N GLU A 146 -15.10 -13.55 -12.50
CA GLU A 146 -15.69 -13.18 -13.79
C GLU A 146 -14.74 -12.34 -14.66
N TYR A 147 -13.55 -12.01 -14.15
CA TYR A 147 -12.57 -11.21 -14.88
C TYR A 147 -11.60 -12.11 -15.62
N SER A 148 -11.34 -11.80 -16.89
CA SER A 148 -10.40 -12.53 -17.73
C SER A 148 -9.54 -11.60 -18.59
N GLY A 149 -8.41 -12.09 -19.05
CA GLY A 149 -7.50 -11.37 -19.94
C GLY A 149 -6.97 -10.05 -19.32
N MET A 150 -7.03 -8.97 -20.10
CA MET A 150 -6.50 -7.66 -19.68
C MET A 150 -7.13 -7.08 -18.41
N LYS A 151 -8.42 -7.34 -18.16
CA LYS A 151 -9.13 -6.83 -16.98
C LYS A 151 -8.63 -7.50 -15.70
N PHE A 152 -8.40 -8.81 -15.73
CA PHE A 152 -7.76 -9.53 -14.66
C PHE A 152 -6.32 -9.05 -14.45
N GLY A 153 -5.56 -8.88 -15.55
CA GLY A 153 -4.20 -8.37 -15.50
C GLY A 153 -4.08 -6.99 -14.82
N LEU A 154 -5.05 -6.09 -15.00
CA LEU A 154 -5.05 -4.78 -14.34
C LEU A 154 -5.21 -4.88 -12.82
N PHE A 155 -6.01 -5.78 -12.30
CA PHE A 155 -6.10 -6.04 -10.85
C PHE A 155 -4.78 -6.58 -10.32
N PHE A 156 -4.21 -7.59 -11.00
CA PHE A 156 -2.95 -8.21 -10.61
C PHE A 156 -1.78 -7.20 -10.59
N VAL A 157 -1.65 -6.41 -11.64
CA VAL A 157 -0.63 -5.34 -11.69
C VAL A 157 -0.89 -4.30 -10.61
N GLY A 158 -2.15 -3.93 -10.35
CA GLY A 158 -2.53 -3.04 -9.27
C GLY A 158 -2.09 -3.56 -7.90
N GLU A 159 -2.31 -4.84 -7.62
CA GLU A 159 -1.88 -5.49 -6.37
C GLU A 159 -0.36 -5.42 -6.17
N TYR A 160 0.42 -5.73 -7.20
CA TYR A 160 1.89 -5.60 -7.11
C TYR A 160 2.35 -4.15 -6.92
N ILE A 161 1.70 -3.19 -7.57
CA ILE A 161 1.95 -1.76 -7.31
C ILE A 161 1.62 -1.41 -5.86
N GLY A 162 0.56 -1.98 -5.30
CA GLY A 162 0.20 -1.84 -3.89
C GLY A 162 1.32 -2.32 -2.95
N ILE A 163 1.89 -3.50 -3.20
CA ILE A 163 3.02 -4.04 -2.43
C ILE A 163 4.25 -3.11 -2.51
N VAL A 164 4.58 -2.65 -3.72
CA VAL A 164 5.68 -1.69 -3.92
C VAL A 164 5.41 -0.39 -3.16
N THR A 165 4.19 0.12 -3.22
CA THR A 165 3.78 1.36 -2.54
C THR A 165 3.89 1.23 -1.03
N VAL A 166 3.36 0.16 -0.43
CA VAL A 166 3.46 -0.09 1.02
C VAL A 166 4.91 -0.24 1.45
N SER A 167 5.72 -0.98 0.70
CA SER A 167 7.16 -1.14 0.96
C SER A 167 7.90 0.20 0.89
N ALA A 168 7.62 1.01 -0.13
CA ALA A 168 8.20 2.33 -0.30
C ALA A 168 7.79 3.30 0.83
N LEU A 169 6.53 3.22 1.30
CA LEU A 169 6.05 4.00 2.44
C LEU A 169 6.74 3.61 3.74
N ILE A 170 6.92 2.32 4.00
CA ILE A 170 7.69 1.85 5.17
C ILE A 170 9.08 2.49 5.18
N VAL A 171 9.77 2.48 4.04
CA VAL A 171 11.11 3.06 3.90
C VAL A 171 11.06 4.57 4.11
N THR A 172 10.12 5.27 3.52
CA THR A 172 9.99 6.74 3.60
C THR A 172 9.67 7.19 5.01
N LEU A 173 8.75 6.52 5.70
CA LEU A 173 8.19 6.96 6.98
C LEU A 173 9.01 6.52 8.19
N PHE A 174 9.65 5.34 8.13
CA PHE A 174 10.31 4.74 9.29
C PHE A 174 11.83 4.57 9.12
N PHE A 175 12.33 4.44 7.90
CA PHE A 175 13.75 4.16 7.62
C PHE A 175 14.49 5.30 6.90
N GLY A 176 14.00 6.52 7.01
CA GLY A 176 14.67 7.70 6.49
C GLY A 176 14.70 7.82 4.95
N GLY A 177 13.83 7.09 4.24
CA GLY A 177 13.71 7.20 2.79
C GLY A 177 15.04 7.02 2.05
N TRP A 178 15.44 8.05 1.31
CA TRP A 178 16.68 8.09 0.52
C TRP A 178 17.96 8.35 1.34
N GLN A 179 17.84 8.60 2.65
CA GLN A 179 19.02 8.89 3.49
C GLN A 179 19.88 7.64 3.70
N GLY A 180 21.19 7.80 3.49
CA GLY A 180 22.17 6.76 3.72
C GLY A 180 23.60 7.20 3.36
N PRO A 181 24.63 6.55 3.94
CA PRO A 181 26.03 6.85 3.66
C PRO A 181 26.49 6.22 2.34
N PHE A 182 27.48 6.80 1.66
CA PHE A 182 28.27 6.26 0.55
C PHE A 182 27.60 6.11 -0.82
N LEU A 183 26.28 5.86 -0.93
CA LEU A 183 25.60 5.61 -2.19
C LEU A 183 24.69 6.79 -2.57
N PRO A 184 24.39 6.97 -3.88
CA PRO A 184 23.40 7.95 -4.31
C PRO A 184 22.03 7.73 -3.65
N PRO A 185 21.29 8.80 -3.33
CA PRO A 185 19.99 8.70 -2.64
C PRO A 185 19.00 7.73 -3.29
N PHE A 186 18.94 7.73 -4.61
CA PHE A 186 18.08 6.83 -5.39
C PHE A 186 18.38 5.35 -5.16
N ILE A 187 19.68 4.98 -5.10
CA ILE A 187 20.11 3.58 -4.92
C ILE A 187 19.77 3.11 -3.50
N TRP A 188 19.98 3.95 -2.49
CA TRP A 188 19.60 3.63 -1.11
C TRP A 188 18.11 3.39 -0.96
N PHE A 189 17.30 4.27 -1.55
CA PHE A 189 15.85 4.11 -1.54
C PHE A 189 15.42 2.81 -2.23
N ALA A 190 15.95 2.55 -3.44
CA ALA A 190 15.63 1.35 -4.20
C ALA A 190 16.04 0.05 -3.46
N LEU A 191 17.20 0.04 -2.82
CA LEU A 191 17.71 -1.12 -2.09
C LEU A 191 16.86 -1.43 -0.85
N LYS A 192 16.53 -0.39 -0.06
CA LYS A 192 15.64 -0.56 1.11
C LYS A 192 14.25 -1.02 0.68
N THR A 193 13.69 -0.42 -0.36
CA THR A 193 12.37 -0.79 -0.88
C THR A 193 12.37 -2.23 -1.40
N ALA A 194 13.40 -2.63 -2.15
CA ALA A 194 13.55 -3.99 -2.63
C ALA A 194 13.66 -5.01 -1.49
N PHE A 195 14.33 -4.66 -0.39
CA PHE A 195 14.42 -5.51 0.80
C PHE A 195 13.04 -5.77 1.42
N PHE A 196 12.24 -4.72 1.66
CA PHE A 196 10.90 -4.89 2.20
C PHE A 196 9.97 -5.60 1.22
N MET A 197 10.07 -5.30 -0.08
CA MET A 197 9.31 -5.97 -1.13
C MET A 197 9.62 -7.47 -1.17
N MET A 198 10.90 -7.87 -1.09
CA MET A 198 11.29 -9.27 -0.96
C MET A 198 10.73 -9.92 0.30
N MET A 199 10.74 -9.22 1.43
CA MET A 199 10.18 -9.73 2.69
C MET A 199 8.67 -10.00 2.57
N PHE A 200 7.92 -9.13 1.89
CA PHE A 200 6.49 -9.34 1.62
C PHE A 200 6.23 -10.52 0.66
N ILE A 201 7.06 -10.68 -0.37
CA ILE A 201 6.91 -11.75 -1.37
C ILE A 201 7.31 -13.11 -0.79
N LEU A 202 8.45 -13.21 -0.11
CA LEU A 202 8.93 -14.47 0.48
C LEU A 202 7.95 -15.02 1.53
N ARG A 203 7.32 -14.14 2.29
CA ARG A 203 6.30 -14.56 3.26
C ARG A 203 5.02 -15.09 2.59
N SER A 204 4.80 -14.77 1.34
CA SER A 204 3.63 -15.24 0.57
C SER A 204 3.80 -16.66 0.00
N GLU A 205 5.03 -17.20 0.00
CA GLU A 205 5.32 -18.54 -0.56
C GLU A 205 5.35 -19.67 0.50
N GLU A 206 5.25 -19.35 1.80
CA GLU A 206 5.12 -20.32 2.90
C GLU A 206 3.65 -20.54 3.29
#